data_703c58cd604489cb3921a2ade1128294
#
_entry.id   703c58cd604489cb3921a2ade1128294
#
_cell.length_a   1.000
_cell.length_b   1.000
_cell.length_c   1.000
_cell.angle_alpha   90.00
_cell.angle_beta   90.00
_cell.angle_gamma   90.00
#
_symmetry.space_group_name_H-M   'P 1'
#
loop_
_entity.id
_entity.type
_entity.pdbx_description
1 polymer ?
#
loop_
_entity_poly.entity_id
_entity_poly.type
_entity_poly.pdbx_seq_one_letter_code
_entity_poly.pdbx_strand_id
1 'polypeptide(L)'
;MEHTTHTGGTPRRALIVWGGWDGHEPEQVAAIFAAALRDRGFDVAVSATLDAFLDAQRLRSLDLIVPLWTMGTITTEQLAALLAAVEGGVGLGGCHGGMGDAFRNAPDYQFMTGGQWVAHPGNDGVTYTVTVADDAHYITEGARDFTVKTEQYYMHVDPANKVLATTRFPVVDGPHAANGPVAVPVVWTRVWGHGRVFYCSLGHHADVVAQPEVLTLCVRGLLWAARAESDTQPDDGGTTRESLAPGTEGRA
;
A
#
# COMPACT_ATOMS: atom_id res chain seq x y z
N MET A 1 -15.96 -32.93 -3.76
CA MET A 1 -15.60 -32.12 -4.95
C MET A 1 -16.81 -31.26 -5.27
N GLU A 2 -16.88 -30.08 -4.71
CA GLU A 2 -17.92 -29.11 -5.06
C GLU A 2 -17.31 -28.12 -6.05
N HIS A 3 -17.80 -28.17 -7.28
CA HIS A 3 -17.51 -27.17 -8.30
C HIS A 3 -18.22 -25.88 -7.91
N THR A 4 -17.49 -24.91 -7.40
CA THR A 4 -17.97 -23.54 -7.25
C THR A 4 -18.12 -22.97 -8.66
N THR A 5 -19.34 -22.84 -9.13
CA THR A 5 -19.69 -22.16 -10.38
C THR A 5 -19.36 -20.67 -10.23
N HIS A 6 -18.33 -20.19 -10.91
CA HIS A 6 -18.09 -18.77 -11.11
C HIS A 6 -19.30 -18.18 -11.86
N THR A 7 -20.02 -17.28 -11.21
CA THR A 7 -20.97 -16.38 -11.85
C THR A 7 -20.20 -15.45 -12.77
N GLY A 8 -20.57 -15.39 -14.05
CA GLY A 8 -19.82 -14.79 -15.16
C GLY A 8 -19.74 -13.25 -15.15
N GLY A 9 -19.05 -12.68 -14.16
CA GLY A 9 -18.60 -11.28 -14.18
C GLY A 9 -17.25 -11.17 -14.90
N THR A 10 -16.96 -10.02 -15.51
CA THR A 10 -15.63 -9.73 -16.07
C THR A 10 -14.60 -9.79 -14.96
N PRO A 11 -13.48 -10.53 -15.09
CA PRO A 11 -12.46 -10.59 -14.07
C PRO A 11 -11.93 -9.18 -13.72
N ARG A 12 -11.72 -8.90 -12.44
CA ARG A 12 -11.03 -7.67 -12.01
C ARG A 12 -9.61 -7.68 -12.54
N ARG A 13 -9.10 -6.51 -12.89
CA ARG A 13 -7.78 -6.37 -13.53
C ARG A 13 -6.81 -5.68 -12.60
N ALA A 14 -5.64 -6.28 -12.42
CA ALA A 14 -4.54 -5.72 -11.66
C ALA A 14 -3.28 -5.56 -12.51
N LEU A 15 -2.52 -4.51 -12.22
CA LEU A 15 -1.19 -4.29 -12.77
C LEU A 15 -0.17 -4.24 -11.63
N ILE A 16 0.81 -5.13 -11.65
CA ILE A 16 1.98 -5.08 -10.78
C ILE A 16 3.15 -4.52 -11.57
N VAL A 17 3.80 -3.47 -11.04
CA VAL A 17 5.00 -2.87 -11.65
C VAL A 17 6.15 -2.99 -10.66
N TRP A 18 7.19 -3.74 -11.04
CA TRP A 18 8.30 -4.04 -10.15
C TRP A 18 9.64 -3.60 -10.70
N GLY A 19 10.60 -3.30 -9.81
CA GLY A 19 11.96 -2.91 -10.13
C GLY A 19 12.60 -2.04 -9.05
N GLY A 20 13.54 -1.20 -9.47
CA GLY A 20 14.30 -0.34 -8.57
C GLY A 20 15.47 -1.11 -7.95
N TRP A 21 15.57 -1.13 -6.63
CA TRP A 21 16.68 -1.78 -5.94
C TRP A 21 16.45 -3.29 -5.76
N ASP A 22 17.34 -4.07 -6.35
CA ASP A 22 17.24 -5.55 -6.37
C ASP A 22 17.31 -6.20 -4.97
N GLY A 23 17.90 -5.51 -3.98
CA GLY A 23 18.01 -6.01 -2.60
C GLY A 23 16.66 -6.25 -1.92
N HIS A 24 15.56 -5.70 -2.44
CA HIS A 24 14.19 -5.97 -1.97
C HIS A 24 13.49 -7.12 -2.72
N GLU A 25 14.23 -7.87 -3.56
CA GLU A 25 13.71 -9.02 -4.31
C GLU A 25 12.37 -8.71 -5.03
N PRO A 26 12.26 -7.57 -5.77
CA PRO A 26 10.99 -7.07 -6.27
C PRO A 26 10.30 -8.04 -7.25
N GLU A 27 11.04 -8.82 -8.02
CA GLU A 27 10.49 -9.84 -8.92
C GLU A 27 9.80 -10.97 -8.14
N GLN A 28 10.46 -11.45 -7.08
CA GLN A 28 9.94 -12.53 -6.23
C GLN A 28 8.71 -12.06 -5.46
N VAL A 29 8.73 -10.85 -4.92
CA VAL A 29 7.56 -10.24 -4.26
C VAL A 29 6.41 -10.04 -5.24
N ALA A 30 6.69 -9.59 -6.47
CA ALA A 30 5.70 -9.48 -7.54
C ALA A 30 5.06 -10.83 -7.89
N ALA A 31 5.86 -11.90 -7.93
CA ALA A 31 5.36 -13.25 -8.18
C ALA A 31 4.42 -13.73 -7.07
N ILE A 32 4.74 -13.47 -5.79
CA ILE A 32 3.88 -13.82 -4.65
C ILE A 32 2.54 -13.10 -4.75
N PHE A 33 2.53 -11.78 -4.96
CA PHE A 33 1.28 -11.03 -5.06
C PHE A 33 0.49 -11.37 -6.33
N ALA A 34 1.16 -11.62 -7.46
CA ALA A 34 0.49 -12.05 -8.68
C ALA A 34 -0.23 -13.39 -8.49
N ALA A 35 0.41 -14.37 -7.86
CA ALA A 35 -0.22 -15.65 -7.53
C ALA A 35 -1.42 -15.44 -6.60
N ALA A 36 -1.24 -14.71 -5.50
CA ALA A 36 -2.28 -14.47 -4.52
C ALA A 36 -3.50 -13.73 -5.10
N LEU A 37 -3.31 -12.79 -6.04
CA LEU A 37 -4.40 -12.08 -6.72
C LEU A 37 -5.09 -12.95 -7.76
N ARG A 38 -4.34 -13.77 -8.54
CA ARG A 38 -4.91 -14.72 -9.50
C ARG A 38 -5.79 -15.76 -8.80
N ASP A 39 -5.36 -16.28 -7.66
CA ASP A 39 -6.15 -17.20 -6.84
C ASP A 39 -7.49 -16.60 -6.37
N ARG A 40 -7.61 -15.26 -6.44
CA ARG A 40 -8.83 -14.49 -6.11
C ARG A 40 -9.57 -13.97 -7.33
N GLY A 41 -9.25 -14.50 -8.50
CA GLY A 41 -9.97 -14.24 -9.75
C GLY A 41 -9.57 -12.96 -10.47
N PHE A 42 -8.41 -12.34 -10.13
CA PHE A 42 -7.90 -11.22 -10.90
C PHE A 42 -7.19 -11.69 -12.17
N ASP A 43 -7.39 -10.93 -13.25
CA ASP A 43 -6.48 -10.91 -14.39
C ASP A 43 -5.30 -10.00 -14.05
N VAL A 44 -4.10 -10.58 -13.89
CA VAL A 44 -2.92 -9.88 -13.37
C VAL A 44 -1.87 -9.74 -14.45
N ALA A 45 -1.64 -8.49 -14.87
CA ALA A 45 -0.50 -8.11 -15.68
C ALA A 45 0.69 -7.76 -14.78
N VAL A 46 1.90 -8.12 -15.20
CA VAL A 46 3.15 -7.81 -14.48
C VAL A 46 4.09 -7.10 -15.45
N SER A 47 4.73 -6.03 -15.00
CA SER A 47 5.69 -5.23 -15.78
C SER A 47 6.95 -4.96 -14.97
N ALA A 48 8.11 -5.07 -15.61
CA ALA A 48 9.42 -4.71 -15.05
C ALA A 48 9.87 -3.31 -15.50
N THR A 49 8.96 -2.46 -15.96
CA THR A 49 9.26 -1.09 -16.37
C THR A 49 8.15 -0.12 -15.96
N LEU A 50 8.55 1.10 -15.56
CA LEU A 50 7.65 2.21 -15.26
C LEU A 50 6.89 2.72 -16.51
N ASP A 51 7.30 2.35 -17.72
CA ASP A 51 6.58 2.70 -18.95
C ASP A 51 5.16 2.11 -18.99
N ALA A 52 4.89 1.09 -18.17
CA ALA A 52 3.53 0.60 -17.95
C ALA A 52 2.57 1.67 -17.42
N PHE A 53 3.09 2.77 -16.85
CA PHE A 53 2.29 3.91 -16.39
C PHE A 53 1.99 4.94 -17.49
N LEU A 54 2.62 4.85 -18.68
CA LEU A 54 2.37 5.78 -19.77
C LEU A 54 1.02 5.56 -20.48
N ASP A 55 0.47 4.34 -20.42
CA ASP A 55 -0.84 4.04 -21.00
C ASP A 55 -1.98 4.44 -20.04
N ALA A 56 -2.29 5.74 -20.02
CA ALA A 56 -3.32 6.30 -19.15
C ALA A 56 -4.72 5.70 -19.38
N GLN A 57 -5.03 5.23 -20.61
CA GLN A 57 -6.32 4.59 -20.88
C GLN A 57 -6.38 3.21 -20.22
N ARG A 58 -5.32 2.43 -20.34
CA ARG A 58 -5.18 1.13 -19.67
C ARG A 58 -5.24 1.31 -18.16
N LEU A 59 -4.48 2.25 -17.58
CA LEU A 59 -4.48 2.48 -16.13
C LEU A 59 -5.89 2.74 -15.60
N ARG A 60 -6.65 3.62 -16.23
CA ARG A 60 -8.05 3.90 -15.82
C ARG A 60 -8.98 2.70 -15.90
N SER A 61 -8.64 1.71 -16.70
CA SER A 61 -9.43 0.49 -16.88
C SER A 61 -9.10 -0.60 -15.86
N LEU A 62 -8.10 -0.39 -15.00
CA LEU A 62 -7.70 -1.33 -13.95
C LEU A 62 -8.57 -1.16 -12.71
N ASP A 63 -8.57 -2.21 -11.89
CA ASP A 63 -9.17 -2.18 -10.56
C ASP A 63 -8.12 -1.99 -9.46
N LEU A 64 -6.85 -2.38 -9.74
CA LEU A 64 -5.75 -2.30 -8.80
C LEU A 64 -4.41 -2.05 -9.50
N ILE A 65 -3.60 -1.17 -8.94
CA ILE A 65 -2.18 -0.98 -9.29
C ILE A 65 -1.33 -1.32 -8.06
N VAL A 66 -0.29 -2.12 -8.25
CA VAL A 66 0.64 -2.53 -7.19
C VAL A 66 2.06 -2.11 -7.60
N PRO A 67 2.55 -0.95 -7.13
CA PRO A 67 3.93 -0.56 -7.34
C PRO A 67 4.84 -1.34 -6.36
N LEU A 68 5.91 -1.95 -6.89
CA LEU A 68 6.98 -2.61 -6.16
C LEU A 68 8.32 -2.07 -6.67
N TRP A 69 8.52 -0.76 -6.55
CA TRP A 69 9.65 -0.03 -7.13
C TRP A 69 10.40 0.77 -6.06
N THR A 70 11.44 0.19 -5.47
CA THR A 70 12.20 0.89 -4.43
C THR A 70 13.15 1.92 -5.03
N MET A 71 13.19 3.13 -4.44
CA MET A 71 13.98 4.26 -4.95
C MET A 71 13.61 4.65 -6.39
N GLY A 72 14.59 4.90 -7.23
CA GLY A 72 14.39 5.25 -8.64
C GLY A 72 13.81 6.63 -8.87
N THR A 73 13.54 6.91 -10.13
CA THR A 73 12.93 8.16 -10.59
C THR A 73 11.74 7.84 -11.48
N ILE A 74 10.62 8.51 -11.23
CA ILE A 74 9.43 8.47 -12.09
C ILE A 74 9.38 9.75 -12.94
N THR A 75 9.01 9.65 -14.21
CA THR A 75 8.84 10.86 -15.04
C THR A 75 7.55 11.60 -14.68
N THR A 76 7.46 12.88 -15.07
CA THR A 76 6.26 13.68 -14.84
C THR A 76 5.03 13.04 -15.49
N GLU A 77 5.18 12.49 -16.70
CA GLU A 77 4.11 11.86 -17.46
C GLU A 77 3.64 10.57 -16.81
N GLN A 78 4.57 9.72 -16.37
CA GLN A 78 4.27 8.47 -15.65
C GLN A 78 3.54 8.76 -14.34
N LEU A 79 4.04 9.74 -13.55
CA LEU A 79 3.43 10.13 -12.28
C LEU A 79 2.04 10.74 -12.48
N ALA A 80 1.88 11.65 -13.44
CA ALA A 80 0.60 12.29 -13.72
C ALA A 80 -0.48 11.25 -14.12
N ALA A 81 -0.12 10.27 -14.93
CA ALA A 81 -1.04 9.23 -15.34
C ALA A 81 -1.43 8.30 -14.16
N LEU A 82 -0.47 7.96 -13.30
CA LEU A 82 -0.72 7.17 -12.09
C LEU A 82 -1.64 7.91 -11.11
N LEU A 83 -1.33 9.18 -10.80
CA LEU A 83 -2.14 10.02 -9.91
C LEU A 83 -3.58 10.13 -10.41
N ALA A 84 -3.76 10.43 -11.71
CA ALA A 84 -5.08 10.56 -12.33
C ALA A 84 -5.87 9.24 -12.34
N ALA A 85 -5.20 8.10 -12.48
CA ALA A 85 -5.85 6.79 -12.41
C ALA A 85 -6.40 6.52 -11.00
N VAL A 86 -5.58 6.77 -9.97
CA VAL A 86 -6.00 6.56 -8.57
C VAL A 86 -7.07 7.58 -8.17
N GLU A 87 -6.92 8.86 -8.53
CA GLU A 87 -7.94 9.89 -8.30
C GLU A 87 -9.29 9.49 -8.93
N GLY A 88 -9.25 8.87 -10.12
CA GLY A 88 -10.44 8.36 -10.83
C GLY A 88 -11.03 7.06 -10.27
N GLY A 89 -10.49 6.50 -9.18
CA GLY A 89 -11.05 5.35 -8.47
C GLY A 89 -10.31 4.02 -8.68
N VAL A 90 -9.16 4.00 -9.36
CA VAL A 90 -8.31 2.80 -9.39
C VAL A 90 -7.65 2.64 -8.01
N GLY A 91 -7.66 1.43 -7.46
CA GLY A 91 -6.98 1.14 -6.21
C GLY A 91 -5.46 1.16 -6.34
N LEU A 92 -4.77 1.57 -5.28
CA LEU A 92 -3.32 1.52 -5.17
C LEU A 92 -2.93 0.77 -3.89
N GLY A 93 -2.04 -0.20 -3.98
CA GLY A 93 -1.56 -0.89 -2.79
C GLY A 93 -0.18 -1.46 -2.97
N GLY A 94 0.62 -1.46 -1.91
CA GLY A 94 1.98 -1.98 -1.96
C GLY A 94 2.59 -2.18 -0.59
N CYS A 95 3.84 -2.60 -0.58
CA CYS A 95 4.54 -2.90 0.65
C CYS A 95 5.97 -2.38 0.66
N HIS A 96 6.50 -2.20 1.86
CA HIS A 96 7.90 -1.92 2.17
C HIS A 96 8.48 -0.77 1.31
N GLY A 97 9.73 -0.90 0.87
CA GLY A 97 10.38 0.08 0.01
C GLY A 97 9.75 0.20 -1.38
N GLY A 98 9.09 -0.86 -1.86
CA GLY A 98 8.46 -0.87 -3.18
C GLY A 98 7.38 0.20 -3.37
N MET A 99 6.76 0.65 -2.29
CA MET A 99 5.83 1.78 -2.28
C MET A 99 6.31 2.92 -1.37
N GLY A 100 6.77 2.61 -0.14
CA GLY A 100 7.10 3.63 0.87
C GLY A 100 8.44 4.33 0.69
N ASP A 101 9.37 3.76 -0.09
CA ASP A 101 10.66 4.34 -0.46
C ASP A 101 10.79 4.58 -1.97
N ALA A 102 9.69 4.52 -2.70
CA ALA A 102 9.67 4.80 -4.12
C ALA A 102 9.76 6.31 -4.39
N PHE A 103 10.48 6.66 -5.44
CA PHE A 103 10.47 7.99 -6.04
C PHE A 103 10.66 9.13 -5.03
N ARG A 104 11.73 9.09 -4.26
CA ARG A 104 12.03 10.03 -3.14
C ARG A 104 11.91 11.50 -3.50
N ASN A 105 12.07 11.86 -4.78
CA ASN A 105 11.96 13.23 -5.29
C ASN A 105 10.58 13.58 -5.86
N ALA A 106 9.55 12.75 -5.61
CA ALA A 106 8.20 12.94 -6.09
C ALA A 106 7.21 13.17 -4.91
N PRO A 107 7.12 14.41 -4.37
CA PRO A 107 6.25 14.70 -3.22
C PRO A 107 4.77 14.32 -3.45
N ASP A 108 4.26 14.51 -4.68
CA ASP A 108 2.88 14.17 -5.01
C ASP A 108 2.61 12.67 -4.91
N TYR A 109 3.61 11.83 -5.24
CA TYR A 109 3.52 10.39 -5.03
C TYR A 109 3.43 10.07 -3.53
N GLN A 110 4.29 10.68 -2.72
CA GLN A 110 4.32 10.46 -1.26
C GLN A 110 3.02 10.98 -0.60
N PHE A 111 2.47 12.08 -1.11
CA PHE A 111 1.19 12.60 -0.65
C PHE A 111 0.04 11.66 -0.97
N MET A 112 0.02 11.07 -2.18
CA MET A 112 -0.96 10.05 -2.56
C MET A 112 -0.83 8.79 -1.71
N THR A 113 0.39 8.30 -1.45
CA THR A 113 0.63 7.06 -0.68
C THR A 113 0.47 7.24 0.83
N GLY A 114 0.55 8.48 1.31
CA GLY A 114 0.33 8.82 2.72
C GLY A 114 1.57 8.72 3.59
N GLY A 115 2.75 8.64 3.03
CA GLY A 115 3.98 8.63 3.80
C GLY A 115 5.20 8.26 2.97
N GLN A 116 6.36 8.34 3.64
CA GLN A 116 7.65 7.97 3.05
C GLN A 116 8.55 7.34 4.10
N TRP A 117 9.38 6.43 3.65
CA TRP A 117 10.49 5.91 4.42
C TRP A 117 11.54 7.00 4.67
N VAL A 118 12.11 7.01 5.88
CA VAL A 118 13.21 7.92 6.24
C VAL A 118 14.38 7.21 6.91
N ALA A 119 14.15 6.08 7.60
CA ALA A 119 15.21 5.31 8.25
C ALA A 119 14.75 3.88 8.57
N HIS A 120 15.73 3.00 8.79
CA HIS A 120 15.54 1.66 9.39
C HIS A 120 16.68 1.38 10.39
N PRO A 121 16.64 1.97 11.58
CA PRO A 121 17.68 1.80 12.60
C PRO A 121 17.91 0.32 12.89
N GLY A 122 19.18 -0.12 12.82
CA GLY A 122 19.57 -1.52 12.99
C GLY A 122 19.62 -2.32 11.69
N ASN A 123 19.18 -1.76 10.57
CA ASN A 123 19.14 -2.41 9.24
C ASN A 123 18.31 -3.71 9.27
N ASP A 124 18.63 -4.66 8.42
CA ASP A 124 17.98 -5.98 8.39
C ASP A 124 18.28 -6.80 9.66
N GLY A 125 17.36 -7.68 10.01
CA GLY A 125 17.50 -8.62 11.13
C GLY A 125 17.09 -8.08 12.49
N VAL A 126 16.47 -6.90 12.57
CA VAL A 126 15.87 -6.38 13.81
C VAL A 126 14.60 -7.17 14.13
N THR A 127 14.51 -7.67 15.37
CA THR A 127 13.31 -8.36 15.86
C THR A 127 12.42 -7.36 16.58
N TYR A 128 11.16 -7.22 16.14
CA TYR A 128 10.20 -6.29 16.74
C TYR A 128 8.76 -6.80 16.63
N THR A 129 7.90 -6.23 17.46
CA THR A 129 6.46 -6.54 17.45
C THR A 129 5.72 -5.58 16.52
N VAL A 130 4.83 -6.15 15.73
CA VAL A 130 3.76 -5.43 15.03
C VAL A 130 2.52 -5.51 15.89
N THR A 131 2.01 -4.36 16.32
CA THR A 131 0.83 -4.25 17.17
C THR A 131 -0.37 -3.84 16.35
N VAL A 132 -1.44 -4.61 16.41
CA VAL A 132 -2.72 -4.32 15.76
C VAL A 132 -3.39 -3.17 16.50
N ALA A 133 -3.64 -2.06 15.80
CA ALA A 133 -4.25 -0.85 16.35
C ALA A 133 -5.76 -0.76 16.13
N ASP A 134 -6.27 -1.39 15.07
CA ASP A 134 -7.70 -1.50 14.75
C ASP A 134 -7.99 -2.93 14.27
N ASP A 135 -8.60 -3.74 15.12
CA ASP A 135 -8.94 -5.15 14.86
C ASP A 135 -10.35 -5.34 14.25
N ALA A 136 -11.11 -4.26 14.13
CA ALA A 136 -12.43 -4.26 13.50
C ALA A 136 -12.36 -4.05 11.98
N HIS A 137 -11.23 -3.55 11.45
CA HIS A 137 -11.08 -3.30 10.02
C HIS A 137 -10.86 -4.61 9.26
N TYR A 138 -11.49 -4.77 8.08
CA TYR A 138 -11.39 -5.96 7.22
C TYR A 138 -9.95 -6.48 7.03
N ILE A 139 -8.97 -5.59 6.89
CA ILE A 139 -7.56 -5.95 6.67
C ILE A 139 -6.98 -6.66 7.90
N THR A 140 -7.32 -6.20 9.08
CA THR A 140 -6.78 -6.63 10.38
C THR A 140 -7.75 -7.48 11.19
N GLU A 141 -8.96 -7.74 10.69
CA GLU A 141 -9.95 -8.58 11.35
C GLU A 141 -9.39 -9.95 11.72
N GLY A 142 -9.45 -10.29 13.01
CA GLY A 142 -8.92 -11.54 13.56
C GLY A 142 -7.40 -11.60 13.65
N ALA A 143 -6.68 -10.56 13.22
CA ALA A 143 -5.24 -10.48 13.43
C ALA A 143 -4.93 -10.24 14.92
N ARG A 144 -3.78 -10.72 15.35
CA ARG A 144 -3.21 -10.47 16.70
C ARG A 144 -1.84 -9.85 16.53
N ASP A 145 -1.33 -9.27 17.60
CA ASP A 145 0.07 -8.83 17.65
C ASP A 145 0.99 -10.00 17.30
N PHE A 146 1.99 -9.73 16.46
CA PHE A 146 2.95 -10.74 16.02
C PHE A 146 4.37 -10.16 15.95
N THR A 147 5.36 -11.04 15.94
CA THR A 147 6.78 -10.65 15.89
C THR A 147 7.34 -10.97 14.51
N VAL A 148 8.11 -10.04 13.99
CA VAL A 148 8.89 -10.22 12.76
C VAL A 148 10.38 -9.97 13.02
N LYS A 149 11.22 -10.54 12.16
CA LYS A 149 12.66 -10.25 12.14
C LYS A 149 13.02 -9.76 10.74
N THR A 150 13.17 -8.44 10.59
CA THR A 150 13.41 -7.78 9.31
C THR A 150 13.83 -6.32 9.55
N GLU A 151 13.92 -5.49 8.50
CA GLU A 151 14.05 -4.04 8.67
C GLU A 151 12.82 -3.45 9.37
N GLN A 152 13.07 -2.62 10.40
CA GLN A 152 12.03 -1.85 11.06
C GLN A 152 12.01 -0.44 10.46
N TYR A 153 11.01 -0.13 9.64
CA TYR A 153 10.89 1.16 8.99
C TYR A 153 10.40 2.26 9.93
N TYR A 154 11.19 3.34 10.02
CA TYR A 154 10.73 4.61 10.57
C TYR A 154 10.16 5.44 9.42
N MET A 155 8.86 5.74 9.50
CA MET A 155 8.11 6.40 8.43
C MET A 155 7.73 7.82 8.83
N HIS A 156 7.87 8.80 7.92
CA HIS A 156 7.08 10.02 8.01
C HIS A 156 5.72 9.77 7.36
N VAL A 157 4.65 10.07 8.06
CA VAL A 157 3.29 9.71 7.65
C VAL A 157 2.35 10.91 7.68
N ASP A 158 1.39 10.90 6.77
CA ASP A 158 0.31 11.87 6.72
C ASP A 158 -0.66 11.62 7.91
N PRO A 159 -1.06 12.69 8.65
CA PRO A 159 -1.99 12.54 9.77
C PRO A 159 -3.41 12.11 9.36
N ALA A 160 -3.77 12.19 8.08
CA ALA A 160 -5.06 11.73 7.56
C ALA A 160 -5.11 10.21 7.30
N ASN A 161 -4.01 9.49 7.50
CA ASN A 161 -4.01 8.03 7.35
C ASN A 161 -4.84 7.35 8.45
N LYS A 162 -5.65 6.37 8.07
CA LYS A 162 -6.24 5.42 9.01
C LYS A 162 -5.22 4.33 9.32
N VAL A 163 -4.61 4.41 10.50
CA VAL A 163 -3.58 3.46 10.95
C VAL A 163 -4.22 2.19 11.48
N LEU A 164 -3.81 1.04 10.95
CA LEU A 164 -4.34 -0.29 11.31
C LEU A 164 -3.37 -1.11 12.16
N ALA A 165 -2.06 -0.89 11.98
CA ALA A 165 -1.04 -1.53 12.82
C ALA A 165 0.15 -0.60 13.00
N THR A 166 0.87 -0.76 14.11
CA THR A 166 2.03 0.05 14.49
C THR A 166 3.18 -0.83 14.94
N THR A 167 4.38 -0.23 15.02
CA THR A 167 5.52 -0.79 15.72
C THR A 167 6.11 0.24 16.67
N ARG A 168 6.75 -0.20 17.75
CA ARG A 168 7.32 0.69 18.76
C ARG A 168 8.81 0.94 18.49
N PHE A 169 9.20 2.19 18.47
CA PHE A 169 10.59 2.65 18.48
C PHE A 169 10.95 3.24 19.83
N PRO A 170 12.24 3.26 20.24
CA PRO A 170 13.33 2.52 19.60
C PRO A 170 13.32 1.04 19.99
N VAL A 171 13.81 0.15 19.11
CA VAL A 171 14.23 -1.21 19.43
C VAL A 171 15.75 -1.30 19.47
N VAL A 172 16.40 -0.46 18.67
CA VAL A 172 17.85 -0.36 18.56
C VAL A 172 18.30 1.02 19.04
N ASP A 173 19.43 1.08 19.76
CA ASP A 173 20.02 2.33 20.20
C ASP A 173 20.48 3.20 19.02
N GLY A 174 20.40 4.51 19.21
CA GLY A 174 20.83 5.49 18.22
C GLY A 174 20.35 6.90 18.58
N PRO A 175 20.69 7.94 17.80
CA PRO A 175 20.31 9.31 18.09
C PRO A 175 18.80 9.52 18.24
N HIS A 176 17.98 8.75 17.51
CA HIS A 176 16.53 8.80 17.57
C HIS A 176 15.95 8.33 18.92
N ALA A 177 16.70 7.51 19.67
CA ALA A 177 16.25 6.98 20.96
C ALA A 177 16.08 8.07 22.02
N ALA A 178 16.76 9.20 21.88
CA ALA A 178 16.62 10.35 22.78
C ALA A 178 15.21 10.98 22.76
N ASN A 179 14.42 10.75 21.72
CA ASN A 179 13.02 11.21 21.65
C ASN A 179 12.06 10.38 22.53
N GLY A 180 12.54 9.29 23.12
CA GLY A 180 11.73 8.35 23.90
C GLY A 180 10.85 7.45 23.02
N PRO A 181 9.96 6.66 23.64
CA PRO A 181 9.16 5.68 22.93
C PRO A 181 8.10 6.34 22.03
N VAL A 182 8.02 5.89 20.78
CA VAL A 182 7.00 6.34 19.82
C VAL A 182 6.44 5.13 19.05
N ALA A 183 5.14 5.16 18.77
CA ALA A 183 4.49 4.21 17.87
C ALA A 183 4.55 4.76 16.43
N VAL A 184 5.14 3.96 15.53
CA VAL A 184 5.23 4.31 14.10
C VAL A 184 4.28 3.42 13.32
N PRO A 185 3.47 3.95 12.40
CA PRO A 185 2.57 3.17 11.56
C PRO A 185 3.31 2.14 10.71
N VAL A 186 2.79 0.91 10.70
CA VAL A 186 3.24 -0.22 9.87
C VAL A 186 2.25 -0.49 8.76
N VAL A 187 0.94 -0.43 9.06
CA VAL A 187 -0.13 -0.63 8.09
C VAL A 187 -1.08 0.54 8.17
N TRP A 188 -1.42 1.11 7.01
CA TRP A 188 -2.45 2.13 6.92
C TRP A 188 -3.25 2.06 5.64
N THR A 189 -4.40 2.70 5.69
CA THR A 189 -5.25 2.98 4.54
C THR A 189 -5.54 4.46 4.42
N ARG A 190 -5.86 4.90 3.22
CA ARG A 190 -6.35 6.25 2.93
C ARG A 190 -7.14 6.30 1.64
N VAL A 191 -7.65 7.45 1.28
CA VAL A 191 -8.32 7.73 0.01
C VAL A 191 -7.57 8.81 -0.75
N TRP A 192 -7.51 8.67 -2.08
CA TRP A 192 -7.01 9.68 -3.01
C TRP A 192 -8.05 9.88 -4.11
N GLY A 193 -8.77 11.01 -4.08
CA GLY A 193 -9.93 11.18 -4.94
C GLY A 193 -11.00 10.12 -4.64
N HIS A 194 -11.26 9.26 -5.62
CA HIS A 194 -12.16 8.11 -5.50
C HIS A 194 -11.41 6.78 -5.29
N GLY A 195 -10.08 6.79 -5.37
CA GLY A 195 -9.26 5.59 -5.20
C GLY A 195 -8.91 5.31 -3.75
N ARG A 196 -8.83 4.04 -3.42
CA ARG A 196 -8.36 3.55 -2.13
C ARG A 196 -6.88 3.27 -2.19
N VAL A 197 -6.17 3.62 -1.14
CA VAL A 197 -4.72 3.42 -1.04
C VAL A 197 -4.42 2.60 0.20
N PHE A 198 -3.67 1.53 0.03
CA PHE A 198 -3.19 0.63 1.08
C PHE A 198 -1.66 0.61 1.12
N TYR A 199 -1.09 0.63 2.31
CA TYR A 199 0.33 0.43 2.51
C TYR A 199 0.63 -0.47 3.70
N CYS A 200 1.68 -1.30 3.55
CA CYS A 200 2.29 -2.10 4.61
C CYS A 200 3.81 -1.90 4.61
N SER A 201 4.42 -1.54 5.72
CA SER A 201 5.88 -1.32 5.78
C SER A 201 6.71 -2.60 5.91
N LEU A 202 6.07 -3.77 6.02
CA LEU A 202 6.74 -5.08 6.05
C LEU A 202 7.06 -5.58 4.64
N GLY A 203 8.10 -6.40 4.51
CA GLY A 203 8.39 -7.07 3.23
C GLY A 203 9.75 -6.74 2.62
N HIS A 204 10.80 -6.63 3.46
CA HIS A 204 12.18 -6.42 3.01
C HIS A 204 12.63 -7.47 2.00
N HIS A 205 12.33 -8.74 2.27
CA HIS A 205 12.59 -9.88 1.38
C HIS A 205 11.31 -10.66 1.09
N ALA A 206 11.33 -11.50 0.08
CA ALA A 206 10.20 -12.32 -0.34
C ALA A 206 9.77 -13.32 0.75
N ASP A 207 10.68 -13.84 1.55
CA ASP A 207 10.38 -14.73 2.67
C ASP A 207 9.65 -14.00 3.80
N VAL A 208 9.91 -12.71 4.02
CA VAL A 208 9.15 -11.87 4.96
C VAL A 208 7.73 -11.66 4.45
N VAL A 209 7.56 -11.36 3.16
CA VAL A 209 6.23 -11.24 2.52
C VAL A 209 5.45 -12.55 2.60
N ALA A 210 6.14 -13.68 2.48
CA ALA A 210 5.53 -15.02 2.53
C ALA A 210 5.13 -15.47 3.95
N GLN A 211 5.53 -14.76 5.02
CA GLN A 211 5.07 -15.08 6.37
C GLN A 211 3.53 -14.95 6.45
N PRO A 212 2.83 -15.92 7.07
CA PRO A 212 1.36 -15.98 7.01
C PRO A 212 0.65 -14.70 7.46
N GLU A 213 1.14 -14.06 8.52
CA GLU A 213 0.59 -12.81 9.06
C GLU A 213 0.80 -11.66 8.08
N VAL A 214 2.02 -11.51 7.54
CA VAL A 214 2.38 -10.45 6.58
C VAL A 214 1.63 -10.62 5.28
N LEU A 215 1.63 -11.84 4.72
CA LEU A 215 0.92 -12.14 3.48
C LEU A 215 -0.58 -11.89 3.62
N THR A 216 -1.17 -12.27 4.74
CA THR A 216 -2.60 -12.04 5.01
C THR A 216 -2.93 -10.55 5.03
N LEU A 217 -2.14 -9.75 5.74
CA LEU A 217 -2.32 -8.29 5.80
C LEU A 217 -2.17 -7.66 4.42
N CYS A 218 -1.10 -8.01 3.69
CA CYS A 218 -0.85 -7.47 2.36
C CYS A 218 -1.96 -7.85 1.37
N VAL A 219 -2.35 -9.12 1.31
CA VAL A 219 -3.37 -9.58 0.37
C VAL A 219 -4.74 -8.95 0.69
N ARG A 220 -5.15 -8.91 1.96
CA ARG A 220 -6.39 -8.23 2.36
C ARG A 220 -6.33 -6.75 2.04
N GLY A 221 -5.17 -6.10 2.24
CA GLY A 221 -4.96 -4.70 1.89
C GLY A 221 -5.11 -4.44 0.40
N LEU A 222 -4.52 -5.28 -0.45
CA LEU A 222 -4.65 -5.19 -1.91
C LEU A 222 -6.11 -5.40 -2.36
N LEU A 223 -6.80 -6.36 -1.76
CA LEU A 223 -8.22 -6.61 -2.05
C LEU A 223 -9.11 -5.45 -1.62
N TRP A 224 -8.84 -4.86 -0.45
CA TRP A 224 -9.55 -3.69 0.04
C TRP A 224 -9.32 -2.46 -0.83
N ALA A 225 -8.08 -2.26 -1.30
CA ALA A 225 -7.73 -1.14 -2.17
C ALA A 225 -8.37 -1.27 -3.55
N ALA A 226 -8.48 -2.49 -4.09
CA ALA A 226 -9.06 -2.70 -5.41
C ALA A 226 -10.43 -2.04 -5.55
N ARG A 227 -10.73 -1.50 -6.75
CA ARG A 227 -12.02 -0.92 -7.08
C ARG A 227 -13.14 -1.89 -6.72
N ALA A 228 -14.17 -1.41 -6.03
CA ALA A 228 -15.29 -2.23 -5.63
C ALA A 228 -16.07 -2.73 -6.85
N GLU A 229 -16.44 -4.02 -6.82
CA GLU A 229 -17.59 -4.46 -7.63
C GLU A 229 -18.81 -3.74 -7.06
N SER A 230 -19.60 -3.11 -7.93
CA SER A 230 -20.79 -2.37 -7.51
C SER A 230 -21.62 -3.18 -6.52
N ASP A 231 -21.81 -2.65 -5.31
CA ASP A 231 -22.75 -3.05 -4.26
C ASP A 231 -22.37 -4.17 -3.27
N THR A 232 -21.12 -4.66 -3.17
CA THR A 232 -20.84 -5.77 -2.24
C THR A 232 -19.71 -5.54 -1.23
N GLN A 233 -19.09 -4.37 -1.16
CA GLN A 233 -18.08 -4.11 -0.11
C GLN A 233 -18.74 -3.51 1.15
N PRO A 234 -18.37 -3.97 2.36
CA PRO A 234 -18.81 -3.34 3.59
C PRO A 234 -18.38 -1.87 3.60
N ASP A 235 -19.36 -0.99 3.87
CA ASP A 235 -19.11 0.43 4.09
C ASP A 235 -18.23 0.56 5.33
N ASP A 236 -17.00 1.02 5.18
CA ASP A 236 -16.04 1.18 6.29
C ASP A 236 -16.32 2.43 7.14
N GLY A 237 -17.59 2.85 7.20
CA GLY A 237 -18.07 3.89 8.12
C GLY A 237 -17.48 5.27 7.86
N GLY A 238 -17.17 5.57 6.61
CA GLY A 238 -16.72 6.89 6.19
C GLY A 238 -17.78 7.94 6.49
N THR A 239 -17.48 8.82 7.41
CA THR A 239 -18.26 10.01 7.78
C THR A 239 -18.71 10.74 6.52
N THR A 240 -20.02 10.92 6.38
CA THR A 240 -20.64 11.77 5.37
C THR A 240 -19.93 13.10 5.25
N ARG A 241 -19.35 13.37 4.10
CA ARG A 241 -18.74 14.67 3.79
C ARG A 241 -19.83 15.75 3.85
N GLU A 242 -19.77 16.62 4.84
CA GLU A 242 -20.36 17.95 4.73
C GLU A 242 -19.61 18.70 3.62
N SER A 243 -20.34 19.07 2.58
CA SER A 243 -19.86 19.91 1.48
C SER A 243 -19.46 21.28 2.04
N LEU A 244 -18.16 21.53 2.17
CA LEU A 244 -17.66 22.89 2.35
C LEU A 244 -17.88 23.66 1.05
N ALA A 245 -18.95 24.47 1.02
CA ALA A 245 -19.16 25.44 -0.03
C ALA A 245 -17.99 26.43 -0.09
N PRO A 246 -17.52 26.85 -1.28
CA PRO A 246 -16.45 27.83 -1.38
C PRO A 246 -16.91 29.18 -0.82
N GLY A 247 -16.20 29.65 0.20
CA GLY A 247 -16.39 30.98 0.76
C GLY A 247 -16.11 32.04 -0.30
N THR A 248 -17.09 32.91 -0.56
CA THR A 248 -16.93 34.11 -1.37
C THR A 248 -16.00 35.07 -0.63
N GLU A 249 -14.76 35.21 -1.11
CA GLU A 249 -13.89 36.29 -0.67
C GLU A 249 -14.44 37.64 -1.15
N GLY A 250 -14.95 38.41 -0.19
CA GLY A 250 -15.25 39.82 -0.39
C GLY A 250 -13.96 40.64 -0.42
N ARG A 251 -13.74 41.34 -1.53
CA ARG A 251 -12.73 42.40 -1.63
C ARG A 251 -13.07 43.54 -0.68
N ALA A 252 -12.10 43.96 0.09
CA ALA A 252 -11.87 45.33 0.55
C ALA A 252 -10.38 45.59 0.59
#